data_d4cb6e2d6dd7d354f75dc56ee7c1607a
#
_entry.id   d4cb6e2d6dd7d354f75dc56ee7c1607a
#
_cell.length_a   1.000
_cell.length_b   1.000
_cell.length_c   1.000
_cell.angle_alpha   90.00
_cell.angle_beta   90.00
_cell.angle_gamma   90.00
#
_symmetry.space_group_name_H-M   'P 1'
#
loop_
_entity.id
_entity.type
_entity.pdbx_description
1 polymer ?
#
loop_
_entity_poly.entity_id
_entity_poly.type
_entity_poly.pdbx_seq_one_letter_code
_entity_poly.pdbx_strand_id
1 'polypeptide(L)'
;QTVKPMMRKVWFHSQLAWIFGLTFAVKMLERVERDASTEYRKLGYDDLADEEDSHEERLIGLLEEGRLNYIGSVVLGMSDALIELTGALAGLTFAFADLNLVALAGLVTGIAAAFSMGASEYLSTRSEKKDTNPLTAAFFTWIAYLLTVFLLVAPYLIISPDTAPVYGLEPHVLALA
;
A
#
# COMPACT_ATOMS: atom_id res chain seq x y z
N GLN A 1 -39.00 -1.79 -18.38
CA GLN A 1 -38.85 -2.67 -17.21
C GLN A 1 -37.76 -2.07 -16.32
N THR A 2 -38.13 -1.59 -15.14
CA THR A 2 -37.17 -1.08 -14.13
C THR A 2 -36.44 -2.26 -13.54
N VAL A 3 -35.18 -2.43 -13.92
CA VAL A 3 -34.28 -3.42 -13.31
C VAL A 3 -33.98 -2.97 -11.87
N LYS A 4 -34.42 -3.75 -10.87
CA LYS A 4 -34.11 -3.47 -9.46
C LYS A 4 -32.64 -3.80 -9.22
N PRO A 5 -31.83 -2.84 -8.78
CA PRO A 5 -30.43 -3.12 -8.44
C PRO A 5 -30.34 -4.15 -7.32
N MET A 6 -29.48 -5.15 -7.47
CA MET A 6 -29.21 -6.12 -6.41
C MET A 6 -28.40 -5.45 -5.29
N MET A 7 -29.08 -4.81 -4.34
CA MET A 7 -28.47 -4.07 -3.22
C MET A 7 -27.38 -4.84 -2.48
N ARG A 8 -27.48 -6.17 -2.37
CA ARG A 8 -26.45 -7.00 -1.74
C ARG A 8 -25.13 -7.04 -2.51
N LYS A 9 -25.20 -7.06 -3.86
CA LYS A 9 -23.99 -7.00 -4.70
C LYS A 9 -23.36 -5.62 -4.62
N VAL A 10 -24.15 -4.55 -4.71
CA VAL A 10 -23.67 -3.16 -4.57
C VAL A 10 -22.97 -2.94 -3.25
N TRP A 11 -23.58 -3.40 -2.13
CA TRP A 11 -22.97 -3.31 -0.81
C TRP A 11 -21.65 -4.08 -0.72
N PHE A 12 -21.61 -5.31 -1.24
CA PHE A 12 -20.40 -6.14 -1.23
C PHE A 12 -19.25 -5.49 -2.01
N HIS A 13 -19.52 -4.97 -3.21
CA HIS A 13 -18.50 -4.28 -4.01
C HIS A 13 -18.04 -2.97 -3.37
N SER A 14 -18.95 -2.27 -2.67
CA SER A 14 -18.60 -1.06 -1.92
C SER A 14 -17.65 -1.38 -0.75
N GLN A 15 -17.87 -2.49 -0.03
CA GLN A 15 -16.95 -2.91 1.05
C GLN A 15 -15.59 -3.36 0.50
N LEU A 16 -15.58 -4.08 -0.63
CA LEU A 16 -14.33 -4.44 -1.30
C LEU A 16 -13.56 -3.20 -1.79
N ALA A 17 -14.26 -2.21 -2.35
CA ALA A 17 -13.65 -0.96 -2.76
C ALA A 17 -13.07 -0.18 -1.59
N TRP A 18 -13.68 -0.26 -0.42
CA TRP A 18 -13.20 0.40 0.79
C TRP A 18 -11.95 -0.31 1.36
N ILE A 19 -11.92 -1.66 1.36
CA ILE A 19 -10.81 -2.45 1.93
C ILE A 19 -9.61 -2.53 0.98
N PHE A 20 -9.86 -2.85 -0.30
CA PHE A 20 -8.81 -3.10 -1.30
C PHE A 20 -8.54 -1.91 -2.23
N GLY A 21 -9.27 -0.82 -2.03
CA GLY A 21 -9.21 0.38 -2.85
C GLY A 21 -10.02 0.29 -4.14
N LEU A 22 -10.34 1.49 -4.66
CA LEU A 22 -11.19 1.68 -5.84
C LEU A 22 -10.64 0.94 -7.08
N THR A 23 -9.32 0.87 -7.23
CA THR A 23 -8.66 0.19 -8.36
C THR A 23 -8.96 -1.30 -8.42
N PHE A 24 -8.99 -1.97 -7.25
CA PHE A 24 -9.36 -3.39 -7.17
C PHE A 24 -10.83 -3.61 -7.54
N ALA A 25 -11.72 -2.75 -7.03
CA ALA A 25 -13.15 -2.83 -7.33
C ALA A 25 -13.43 -2.60 -8.81
N VAL A 26 -12.74 -1.65 -9.44
CA VAL A 26 -12.87 -1.37 -10.88
C VAL A 26 -12.30 -2.50 -11.73
N LYS A 27 -11.14 -3.07 -11.40
CA LYS A 27 -10.62 -4.27 -12.09
C LYS A 27 -11.53 -5.48 -11.97
N MET A 28 -12.25 -5.59 -10.87
CA MET A 28 -13.23 -6.66 -10.71
C MET A 28 -14.49 -6.41 -11.54
N LEU A 29 -14.94 -5.15 -11.66
CA LEU A 29 -16.03 -4.72 -12.55
C LEU A 29 -15.65 -4.90 -14.03
N GLU A 30 -14.43 -4.50 -14.42
CA GLU A 30 -13.86 -4.69 -15.76
C GLU A 30 -14.02 -6.12 -16.27
N ARG A 31 -13.74 -7.11 -15.40
CA ARG A 31 -13.87 -8.52 -15.77
C ARG A 31 -15.33 -8.91 -16.05
N VAL A 32 -16.29 -8.33 -15.31
CA VAL A 32 -17.72 -8.60 -15.49
C VAL A 32 -18.27 -7.90 -16.75
N GLU A 33 -17.80 -6.68 -17.05
CA GLU A 33 -18.19 -5.90 -18.22
C GLU A 33 -17.62 -6.49 -19.52
N ARG A 34 -16.40 -6.98 -19.50
CA ARG A 34 -15.76 -7.67 -20.64
C ARG A 34 -16.49 -8.97 -21.02
N ASP A 35 -16.99 -9.71 -20.04
CA ASP A 35 -17.82 -10.89 -20.28
C ASP A 35 -19.18 -10.47 -20.90
N ALA A 36 -19.75 -9.34 -20.48
CA ALA A 36 -21.00 -8.79 -21.00
C ALA A 36 -20.85 -8.27 -22.46
N SER A 37 -19.80 -7.50 -22.76
CA SER A 37 -19.48 -7.02 -24.11
C SER A 37 -19.32 -8.19 -25.09
N THR A 38 -18.62 -9.25 -24.69
CA THR A 38 -18.48 -10.47 -25.50
C THR A 38 -19.84 -11.14 -25.79
N GLU A 39 -20.76 -11.11 -24.83
CA GLU A 39 -22.07 -11.70 -24.97
C GLU A 39 -22.98 -10.85 -25.84
N TYR A 40 -22.90 -9.52 -25.78
CA TYR A 40 -23.61 -8.60 -26.69
C TYR A 40 -23.17 -8.77 -28.12
N ARG A 41 -21.88 -8.96 -28.41
CA ARG A 41 -21.38 -9.26 -29.77
C ARG A 41 -21.91 -10.58 -30.30
N LYS A 42 -22.02 -11.62 -29.48
CA LYS A 42 -22.61 -12.91 -29.87
C LYS A 42 -24.10 -12.81 -30.20
N LEU A 43 -24.79 -11.86 -29.59
CA LEU A 43 -26.21 -11.60 -29.81
C LEU A 43 -26.48 -10.62 -30.96
N GLY A 44 -25.43 -10.08 -31.60
CA GLY A 44 -25.54 -9.15 -32.73
C GLY A 44 -25.82 -7.69 -32.34
N TYR A 45 -25.54 -7.32 -31.09
CA TYR A 45 -25.66 -5.95 -30.58
C TYR A 45 -24.27 -5.25 -30.53
N ASP A 46 -23.66 -5.08 -31.70
CA ASP A 46 -22.31 -4.54 -31.83
C ASP A 46 -22.21 -3.11 -31.32
N ASP A 47 -23.21 -2.25 -31.57
CA ASP A 47 -23.21 -0.86 -31.07
C ASP A 47 -23.18 -0.77 -29.56
N LEU A 48 -23.88 -1.68 -28.84
CA LEU A 48 -23.86 -1.75 -27.36
C LEU A 48 -22.54 -2.28 -26.83
N ALA A 49 -21.90 -3.21 -27.52
CA ALA A 49 -20.60 -3.72 -27.15
C ALA A 49 -19.51 -2.66 -27.30
N ASP A 50 -19.54 -1.86 -28.36
CA ASP A 50 -18.57 -0.78 -28.61
C ASP A 50 -18.75 0.40 -27.63
N GLU A 51 -19.98 0.68 -27.20
CA GLU A 51 -20.27 1.67 -26.16
C GLU A 51 -19.70 1.22 -24.80
N GLU A 52 -19.86 -0.05 -24.43
CA GLU A 52 -19.33 -0.66 -23.20
C GLU A 52 -17.81 -0.66 -23.21
N ASP A 53 -17.16 -1.09 -24.30
CA ASP A 53 -15.70 -1.07 -24.44
C ASP A 53 -15.14 0.37 -24.31
N SER A 54 -15.83 1.37 -24.87
CA SER A 54 -15.44 2.78 -24.75
C SER A 54 -15.60 3.33 -23.34
N HIS A 55 -16.60 2.89 -22.58
CA HIS A 55 -16.76 3.22 -21.16
C HIS A 55 -15.67 2.59 -20.30
N GLU A 56 -15.32 1.31 -20.57
CA GLU A 56 -14.24 0.60 -19.91
C GLU A 56 -12.90 1.34 -20.09
N GLU A 57 -12.53 1.70 -21.33
CA GLU A 57 -11.30 2.43 -21.63
C GLU A 57 -11.23 3.79 -20.89
N ARG A 58 -12.34 4.52 -20.84
CA ARG A 58 -12.39 5.81 -20.11
C ARG A 58 -12.24 5.63 -18.60
N LEU A 59 -12.85 4.61 -18.02
CA LEU A 59 -12.74 4.31 -16.58
C LEU A 59 -11.32 3.87 -16.22
N ILE A 60 -10.69 3.02 -17.05
CA ILE A 60 -9.32 2.58 -16.89
C ILE A 60 -8.37 3.78 -17.00
N GLY A 61 -8.54 4.63 -18.02
CA GLY A 61 -7.73 5.84 -18.21
C GLY A 61 -7.78 6.79 -17.01
N LEU A 62 -8.96 7.02 -16.43
CA LEU A 62 -9.13 7.85 -15.23
C LEU A 62 -8.46 7.25 -13.99
N LEU A 63 -8.35 5.91 -13.91
CA LEU A 63 -7.73 5.21 -12.79
C LEU A 63 -6.22 5.08 -12.94
N GLU A 64 -5.74 4.83 -14.14
CA GLU A 64 -4.31 4.69 -14.44
C GLU A 64 -3.57 6.01 -14.27
N GLU A 65 -4.11 7.12 -14.76
CA GLU A 65 -3.47 8.42 -14.65
C GLU A 65 -3.35 8.93 -13.20
N GLY A 66 -4.36 8.67 -12.34
CA GLY A 66 -4.37 9.23 -11.00
C GLY A 66 -3.58 8.43 -9.94
N ARG A 67 -3.52 7.11 -10.05
CA ARG A 67 -2.98 6.23 -9.00
C ARG A 67 -1.63 5.61 -9.33
N LEU A 68 -1.39 5.24 -10.58
CA LEU A 68 -0.11 4.68 -11.00
C LEU A 68 1.04 5.67 -10.77
N ASN A 69 0.74 6.96 -10.89
CA ASN A 69 1.70 8.03 -10.65
C ASN A 69 2.25 8.07 -9.22
N TYR A 70 1.50 7.55 -8.22
CA TYR A 70 1.93 7.54 -6.81
C TYR A 70 2.43 6.17 -6.32
N ILE A 71 2.28 5.09 -7.11
CA ILE A 71 2.81 3.77 -6.75
C ILE A 71 4.33 3.83 -6.58
N GLY A 72 5.02 4.58 -7.44
CA GLY A 72 6.46 4.80 -7.32
C GLY A 72 6.84 5.39 -5.96
N SER A 73 6.11 6.40 -5.50
CA SER A 73 6.32 7.04 -4.19
C SER A 73 6.08 6.08 -3.02
N VAL A 74 5.05 5.23 -3.11
CA VAL A 74 4.78 4.18 -2.10
C VAL A 74 5.91 3.16 -2.06
N VAL A 75 6.32 2.64 -3.22
CA VAL A 75 7.39 1.65 -3.33
C VAL A 75 8.72 2.23 -2.83
N LEU A 76 9.01 3.49 -3.17
CA LEU A 76 10.20 4.20 -2.69
C LEU A 76 10.23 4.26 -1.16
N GLY A 77 9.14 4.73 -0.52
CA GLY A 77 9.06 4.81 0.93
C GLY A 77 9.18 3.46 1.62
N MET A 78 8.49 2.44 1.11
CA MET A 78 8.57 1.08 1.65
C MET A 78 9.97 0.46 1.52
N SER A 79 10.57 0.57 0.33
CA SER A 79 11.86 -0.07 0.06
C SER A 79 12.98 0.54 0.89
N ASP A 80 12.97 1.87 1.03
CA ASP A 80 13.96 2.58 1.81
C ASP A 80 13.84 2.23 3.30
N ALA A 81 12.62 2.25 3.85
CA ALA A 81 12.34 1.84 5.23
C ALA A 81 12.77 0.38 5.49
N LEU A 82 12.48 -0.54 4.56
CA LEU A 82 12.88 -1.94 4.71
C LEU A 82 14.40 -2.10 4.78
N ILE A 83 15.14 -1.44 3.92
CA ILE A 83 16.59 -1.59 3.84
C ILE A 83 17.25 -0.89 5.03
N GLU A 84 16.93 0.39 5.24
CA GLU A 84 17.56 1.21 6.27
C GLU A 84 17.23 0.71 7.68
N LEU A 85 15.93 0.53 7.96
CA LEU A 85 15.50 0.19 9.31
C LEU A 85 15.81 -1.26 9.67
N THR A 86 15.79 -2.20 8.73
CA THR A 86 16.22 -3.58 8.99
C THR A 86 17.69 -3.61 9.40
N GLY A 87 18.55 -2.86 8.70
CA GLY A 87 19.96 -2.75 9.05
C GLY A 87 20.17 -2.09 10.40
N ALA A 88 19.46 -0.99 10.68
CA ALA A 88 19.53 -0.29 11.96
C ALA A 88 19.04 -1.17 13.12
N LEU A 89 17.88 -1.82 13.01
CA LEU A 89 17.33 -2.69 14.03
C LEU A 89 18.24 -3.90 14.30
N ALA A 90 18.78 -4.51 13.27
CA ALA A 90 19.76 -5.59 13.42
C ALA A 90 20.98 -5.12 14.21
N GLY A 91 21.58 -3.99 13.82
CA GLY A 91 22.73 -3.41 14.53
C GLY A 91 22.42 -3.06 15.99
N LEU A 92 21.26 -2.45 16.25
CA LEU A 92 20.81 -2.12 17.60
C LEU A 92 20.54 -3.36 18.44
N THR A 93 20.01 -4.44 17.86
CA THR A 93 19.78 -5.72 18.56
C THR A 93 21.09 -6.34 19.01
N PHE A 94 22.15 -6.24 18.21
CA PHE A 94 23.48 -6.68 18.62
C PHE A 94 24.14 -5.78 19.69
N ALA A 95 23.83 -4.48 19.65
CA ALA A 95 24.43 -3.51 20.55
C ALA A 95 23.73 -3.46 21.91
N PHE A 96 22.44 -3.69 21.97
CA PHE A 96 21.61 -3.56 23.17
C PHE A 96 20.96 -4.90 23.52
N ALA A 97 21.06 -5.33 24.76
CA ALA A 97 20.36 -6.52 25.27
C ALA A 97 18.88 -6.26 25.61
N ASP A 98 18.43 -5.00 25.53
CA ASP A 98 17.07 -4.57 25.88
C ASP A 98 16.25 -4.29 24.61
N LEU A 99 15.27 -5.15 24.33
CA LEU A 99 14.39 -5.06 23.18
C LEU A 99 13.52 -3.79 23.19
N ASN A 100 13.15 -3.27 24.38
CA ASN A 100 12.39 -2.02 24.47
C ASN A 100 13.24 -0.83 24.04
N LEU A 101 14.52 -0.84 24.36
CA LEU A 101 15.46 0.19 23.94
C LEU A 101 15.69 0.14 22.42
N VAL A 102 15.80 -1.07 21.85
CA VAL A 102 15.87 -1.28 20.40
C VAL A 102 14.61 -0.75 19.70
N ALA A 103 13.43 -1.10 20.23
CA ALA A 103 12.15 -0.63 19.69
C ALA A 103 12.04 0.90 19.74
N LEU A 104 12.41 1.51 20.89
CA LEU A 104 12.37 2.96 21.04
C LEU A 104 13.31 3.67 20.07
N ALA A 105 14.55 3.20 19.99
CA ALA A 105 15.55 3.74 19.07
C ALA A 105 15.09 3.59 17.59
N GLY A 106 14.57 2.41 17.23
CA GLY A 106 14.00 2.14 15.91
C GLY A 106 12.82 3.06 15.57
N LEU A 107 11.89 3.28 16.50
CA LEU A 107 10.77 4.20 16.30
C LEU A 107 11.24 5.64 16.09
N VAL A 108 12.12 6.15 16.95
CA VAL A 108 12.63 7.53 16.86
C VAL A 108 13.35 7.73 15.54
N THR A 109 14.24 6.82 15.17
CA THR A 109 14.98 6.88 13.90
C THR A 109 14.04 6.76 12.72
N GLY A 110 13.14 5.77 12.72
CA GLY A 110 12.21 5.52 11.62
C GLY A 110 11.21 6.66 11.40
N ILE A 111 10.69 7.28 12.46
CA ILE A 111 9.80 8.44 12.32
C ILE A 111 10.57 9.63 11.73
N ALA A 112 11.80 9.91 12.20
CA ALA A 112 12.63 10.98 11.67
C ALA A 112 12.97 10.75 10.19
N ALA A 113 13.32 9.51 9.82
CA ALA A 113 13.60 9.11 8.44
C ALA A 113 12.35 9.24 7.54
N ALA A 114 11.17 8.87 8.04
CA ALA A 114 9.91 9.04 7.29
C ALA A 114 9.65 10.51 6.92
N PHE A 115 9.88 11.44 7.83
CA PHE A 115 9.77 12.88 7.52
C PHE A 115 10.81 13.35 6.51
N SER A 116 12.05 12.91 6.64
CA SER A 116 13.13 13.21 5.70
C SER A 116 12.79 12.72 4.29
N MET A 117 12.32 11.47 4.20
CA MET A 117 11.95 10.83 2.93
C MET A 117 10.76 11.52 2.26
N GLY A 118 9.72 11.87 3.04
CA GLY A 118 8.58 12.64 2.54
C GLY A 118 9.00 14.03 2.01
N ALA A 119 9.89 14.72 2.72
CA ALA A 119 10.42 16.01 2.28
C ALA A 119 11.26 15.87 0.99
N SER A 120 12.07 14.83 0.89
CA SER A 120 12.88 14.51 -0.29
C SER A 120 12.00 14.25 -1.52
N GLU A 121 10.94 13.44 -1.34
CA GLU A 121 9.99 13.15 -2.43
C GLU A 121 9.23 14.39 -2.88
N TYR A 122 8.86 15.29 -1.96
CA TYR A 122 8.27 16.57 -2.30
C TYR A 122 9.18 17.40 -3.20
N LEU A 123 10.43 17.52 -2.83
CA LEU A 123 11.42 18.32 -3.58
C LEU A 123 11.73 17.68 -4.94
N SER A 124 11.90 16.37 -4.98
CA SER A 124 12.13 15.61 -6.22
C SER A 124 10.98 15.80 -7.20
N THR A 125 9.76 15.50 -6.79
CA THR A 125 8.55 15.62 -7.65
C THR A 125 8.36 17.04 -8.14
N ARG A 126 8.61 18.03 -7.28
CA ARG A 126 8.51 19.45 -7.66
C ARG A 126 9.58 19.89 -8.67
N SER A 127 10.79 19.34 -8.57
CA SER A 127 11.90 19.68 -9.46
C SER A 127 11.77 19.03 -10.84
N GLU A 128 11.22 17.84 -10.92
CA GLU A 128 11.08 17.06 -12.16
C GLU A 128 9.92 17.51 -13.05
N LYS A 129 9.12 18.49 -12.62
CA LYS A 129 7.93 19.00 -13.34
C LYS A 129 6.98 17.88 -13.82
N LYS A 130 6.86 16.81 -13.04
CA LYS A 130 5.91 15.74 -13.32
C LYS A 130 4.48 16.25 -13.18
N ASP A 131 3.55 15.67 -13.92
CA ASP A 131 2.10 15.95 -13.81
C ASP A 131 1.47 15.43 -12.51
N THR A 132 2.29 15.09 -11.52
CA THR A 132 1.88 14.60 -10.19
C THR A 132 1.94 15.72 -9.16
N ASN A 133 0.99 15.72 -8.24
CA ASN A 133 0.98 16.67 -7.13
C ASN A 133 2.11 16.33 -6.14
N PRO A 134 3.10 17.24 -5.91
CA PRO A 134 4.23 16.95 -5.03
C PRO A 134 3.86 16.66 -3.59
N LEU A 135 2.81 17.32 -3.07
CA LEU A 135 2.33 17.07 -1.69
C LEU A 135 1.72 15.68 -1.56
N THR A 136 0.99 15.24 -2.57
CA THR A 136 0.37 13.91 -2.59
C THR A 136 1.43 12.81 -2.69
N ALA A 137 2.45 12.97 -3.54
CA ALA A 137 3.57 12.05 -3.65
C ALA A 137 4.32 11.93 -2.31
N ALA A 138 4.68 13.08 -1.71
CA ALA A 138 5.33 13.14 -0.41
C ALA A 138 4.52 12.45 0.70
N PHE A 139 3.20 12.65 0.71
CA PHE A 139 2.32 12.02 1.69
C PHE A 139 2.28 10.49 1.53
N PHE A 140 2.19 9.99 0.30
CA PHE A 140 2.23 8.55 0.05
C PHE A 140 3.57 7.92 0.44
N THR A 141 4.70 8.57 0.14
CA THR A 141 6.03 8.13 0.58
C THR A 141 6.12 8.11 2.09
N TRP A 142 5.72 9.19 2.75
CA TRP A 142 5.76 9.33 4.21
C TRP A 142 4.92 8.27 4.92
N ILE A 143 3.67 8.06 4.51
CA ILE A 143 2.78 7.08 5.14
C ILE A 143 3.25 5.64 4.89
N ALA A 144 3.75 5.34 3.68
CA ALA A 144 4.29 4.03 3.35
C ALA A 144 5.52 3.71 4.20
N TYR A 145 6.42 4.68 4.36
CA TYR A 145 7.57 4.58 5.26
C TYR A 145 7.14 4.30 6.70
N LEU A 146 6.24 5.11 7.24
CA LEU A 146 5.74 4.94 8.62
C LEU A 146 5.09 3.58 8.87
N LEU A 147 4.25 3.11 7.95
CA LEU A 147 3.63 1.79 8.06
C LEU A 147 4.69 0.68 8.11
N THR A 148 5.74 0.80 7.31
CA THR A 148 6.86 -0.14 7.31
C THR A 148 7.64 -0.07 8.62
N VAL A 149 7.88 1.13 9.16
CA VAL A 149 8.52 1.32 10.48
C VAL A 149 7.74 0.59 11.57
N PHE A 150 6.43 0.82 11.64
CA PHE A 150 5.59 0.16 12.65
C PHE A 150 5.57 -1.36 12.48
N LEU A 151 5.53 -1.86 11.25
CA LEU A 151 5.57 -3.29 10.96
C LEU A 151 6.89 -3.94 11.43
N LEU A 152 8.02 -3.29 11.18
CA LEU A 152 9.35 -3.80 11.55
C LEU A 152 9.63 -3.68 13.05
N VAL A 153 9.11 -2.65 13.71
CA VAL A 153 9.32 -2.45 15.16
C VAL A 153 8.32 -3.25 16.00
N ALA A 154 7.14 -3.59 15.46
CA ALA A 154 6.11 -4.31 16.20
C ALA A 154 6.59 -5.59 16.90
N PRO A 155 7.41 -6.46 16.32
CA PRO A 155 7.93 -7.64 17.00
C PRO A 155 8.70 -7.30 18.29
N TYR A 156 9.50 -6.24 18.27
CA TYR A 156 10.29 -5.80 19.42
C TYR A 156 9.43 -5.27 20.58
N LEU A 157 8.25 -4.74 20.27
CA LEU A 157 7.29 -4.26 21.28
C LEU A 157 6.43 -5.40 21.86
N ILE A 158 6.16 -6.46 21.07
CA ILE A 158 5.30 -7.56 21.45
C ILE A 158 6.08 -8.65 22.18
N ILE A 159 7.31 -8.93 21.76
CA ILE A 159 8.18 -9.94 22.34
C ILE A 159 8.92 -9.32 23.51
N SER A 160 8.31 -9.33 24.70
CA SER A 160 9.03 -9.01 25.94
C SER A 160 9.88 -10.20 26.38
N PRO A 161 10.95 -9.98 27.20
CA PRO A 161 11.73 -11.07 27.76
C PRO A 161 10.89 -12.13 28.50
N ASP A 162 9.77 -11.71 29.08
CA ASP A 162 8.84 -12.58 29.79
C ASP A 162 7.98 -13.45 28.85
N THR A 163 7.79 -13.03 27.60
CA THR A 163 7.01 -13.76 26.60
C THR A 163 7.87 -14.59 25.63
N ALA A 164 9.17 -14.32 25.58
CA ALA A 164 10.12 -15.04 24.72
C ALA A 164 10.06 -16.58 24.91
N PRO A 165 9.98 -17.13 26.13
CA PRO A 165 9.86 -18.57 26.34
C PRO A 165 8.56 -19.17 25.79
N VAL A 166 7.47 -18.41 25.75
CA VAL A 166 6.15 -18.86 25.24
C VAL A 166 6.23 -19.14 23.73
N TYR A 167 7.08 -18.41 23.00
CA TYR A 167 7.32 -18.59 21.57
C TYR A 167 8.48 -19.54 21.27
N GLY A 168 9.05 -20.23 22.28
CA GLY A 168 10.19 -21.13 22.12
C GLY A 168 11.49 -20.42 21.76
N LEU A 169 11.55 -19.11 21.98
CA LEU A 169 12.72 -18.29 21.74
C LEU A 169 13.53 -18.16 23.04
N GLU A 170 14.66 -18.82 23.10
CA GLU A 170 15.60 -18.64 24.20
C GLU A 170 16.16 -17.21 24.17
N PRO A 171 16.28 -16.51 25.32
CA PRO A 171 16.72 -15.12 25.37
C PRO A 171 18.07 -14.84 24.69
N HIS A 172 18.95 -15.82 24.63
CA HIS A 172 20.23 -15.73 23.94
C HIS A 172 20.14 -15.89 22.41
N VAL A 173 19.04 -16.47 21.88
CA VAL A 173 18.79 -16.55 20.42
C VAL A 173 18.29 -15.22 19.89
N LEU A 174 17.52 -14.47 20.69
CA LEU A 174 17.08 -13.10 20.36
C LEU A 174 18.26 -12.11 20.33
N ALA A 175 19.31 -12.39 21.07
CA ALA A 175 20.53 -11.60 21.03
C ALA A 175 21.44 -11.90 19.80
N LEU A 176 21.12 -12.93 19.02
CA LEU A 176 21.89 -13.37 17.85
C LEU A 176 21.11 -13.21 16.52
N ALA A 177 19.84 -12.81 16.55
CA ALA A 177 18.98 -12.59 15.39
C ALA A 177 18.86 -11.12 15.01
#